data_5c4125573f8172284b9950875c29d7b5
#
_entry.id   5c4125573f8172284b9950875c29d7b5
#
_cell.length_a   1.000
_cell.length_b   1.000
_cell.length_c   1.000
_cell.angle_alpha   90.00
_cell.angle_beta   90.00
_cell.angle_gamma   90.00
#
_symmetry.space_group_name_H-M   'P 1'
#
loop_
_entity.id
_entity.type
_entity.pdbx_description
1 polymer ?
#
loop_
_entity_poly.entity_id
_entity_poly.type
_entity_poly.pdbx_seq_one_letter_code
_entity_poly.pdbx_strand_id
1 'polypeptide(L)'
;MQVSPDSVSVVCGEDSVVVLVQPILLGNGQPINASDITFGGCAPIGQDASGTVKFQSALQACGSTLTMTADALVYSFALVYTPRGINGLPIVRTNGAMVGIECHYLRKQNVSSNALVPTWIPYYATMAAEAQLSFSLRLMDDAWQNERASNVYFLGSVLNIEASVLVGNSQPLRVFVDSCVATLVPDVSSVPSYAFVQNSG
;
A
#
# COMPACT_ATOMS: atom_id res chain seq x y z
N MET A 1 -23.14 2.70 -24.01
CA MET A 1 -22.35 1.44 -24.05
C MET A 1 -21.69 1.30 -22.70
N GLN A 2 -21.81 0.15 -22.07
CA GLN A 2 -21.15 -0.14 -20.80
C GLN A 2 -19.84 -0.85 -21.10
N VAL A 3 -18.78 -0.50 -20.34
CA VAL A 3 -17.53 -1.26 -20.31
C VAL A 3 -17.85 -2.64 -19.73
N SER A 4 -17.33 -3.70 -20.35
CA SER A 4 -17.50 -5.05 -19.81
C SER A 4 -16.77 -5.15 -18.47
N PRO A 5 -17.41 -5.66 -17.40
CA PRO A 5 -16.77 -5.70 -16.06
C PRO A 5 -15.46 -6.50 -16.04
N ASP A 6 -15.33 -7.53 -16.90
CA ASP A 6 -14.14 -8.36 -16.97
C ASP A 6 -13.05 -7.84 -17.93
N SER A 7 -13.28 -6.69 -18.58
CA SER A 7 -12.34 -6.13 -19.56
C SER A 7 -11.19 -5.34 -18.96
N VAL A 8 -11.27 -5.00 -17.67
CA VAL A 8 -10.22 -4.27 -16.94
C VAL A 8 -9.88 -5.03 -15.68
N SER A 9 -8.61 -5.39 -15.53
CA SER A 9 -8.06 -6.02 -14.32
C SER A 9 -7.08 -5.07 -13.66
N VAL A 10 -7.16 -4.93 -12.34
CA VAL A 10 -6.36 -4.00 -11.55
C VAL A 10 -5.65 -4.76 -10.44
N VAL A 11 -4.36 -4.50 -10.28
CA VAL A 11 -3.55 -5.00 -9.17
C VAL A 11 -2.94 -3.79 -8.46
N CYS A 12 -3.38 -3.55 -7.23
CA CYS A 12 -2.84 -2.52 -6.36
C CYS A 12 -1.68 -3.11 -5.56
N GLY A 13 -0.48 -2.63 -5.82
CA GLY A 13 0.73 -2.98 -5.07
C GLY A 13 1.02 -1.99 -3.94
N GLU A 14 2.16 -2.13 -3.30
CA GLU A 14 2.58 -1.30 -2.17
C GLU A 14 2.80 0.17 -2.58
N ASP A 15 3.45 0.39 -3.70
CA ASP A 15 3.87 1.69 -4.22
C ASP A 15 3.37 1.98 -5.63
N SER A 16 2.76 1.00 -6.28
CA SER A 16 2.38 1.06 -7.68
C SER A 16 1.07 0.34 -7.96
N VAL A 17 0.45 0.71 -9.06
CA VAL A 17 -0.75 0.07 -9.60
C VAL A 17 -0.45 -0.47 -10.99
N VAL A 18 -0.90 -1.69 -11.27
CA VAL A 18 -0.85 -2.32 -12.58
C VAL A 18 -2.28 -2.49 -13.10
N VAL A 19 -2.54 -2.02 -14.31
CA VAL A 19 -3.84 -2.12 -14.97
C VAL A 19 -3.67 -2.86 -16.29
N LEU A 20 -4.47 -3.91 -16.46
CA LEU A 20 -4.54 -4.69 -17.70
C LEU A 20 -5.90 -4.45 -18.36
N VAL A 21 -5.89 -4.07 -19.61
CA VAL A 21 -7.09 -3.77 -20.39
C VAL A 21 -7.20 -4.75 -21.55
N GLN A 22 -8.27 -5.52 -21.57
CA GLN A 22 -8.55 -6.46 -22.65
C GLN A 22 -8.83 -5.72 -23.98
N PRO A 23 -8.48 -6.30 -25.13
CA PRO A 23 -8.67 -5.65 -26.43
C PRO A 23 -10.13 -5.31 -26.72
N ILE A 24 -11.10 -6.07 -26.22
CA ILE A 24 -12.53 -5.83 -26.42
C ILE A 24 -13.12 -5.09 -25.19
N LEU A 25 -12.66 -3.86 -24.95
CA LEU A 25 -13.07 -3.07 -23.79
C LEU A 25 -14.58 -2.79 -23.72
N LEU A 26 -15.22 -2.52 -24.86
CA LEU A 26 -16.60 -2.07 -24.93
C LEU A 26 -17.61 -3.22 -25.14
N GLY A 27 -17.18 -4.46 -25.16
CA GLY A 27 -18.05 -5.62 -25.39
C GLY A 27 -18.72 -5.68 -26.77
N ASN A 28 -18.28 -4.83 -27.72
CA ASN A 28 -18.85 -4.72 -29.06
C ASN A 28 -18.13 -5.59 -30.11
N GLY A 29 -17.22 -6.46 -29.65
CA GLY A 29 -16.42 -7.33 -30.52
C GLY A 29 -15.33 -6.62 -31.31
N GLN A 30 -15.15 -5.32 -31.15
CA GLN A 30 -14.11 -4.53 -31.83
C GLN A 30 -12.94 -4.28 -30.87
N PRO A 31 -11.70 -4.57 -31.29
CA PRO A 31 -10.53 -4.29 -30.47
C PRO A 31 -10.26 -2.78 -30.40
N ILE A 32 -9.83 -2.33 -29.24
CA ILE A 32 -9.37 -0.94 -29.04
C ILE A 32 -7.93 -0.79 -29.52
N ASN A 33 -7.56 0.45 -29.90
CA ASN A 33 -6.17 0.81 -30.17
C ASN A 33 -5.48 1.25 -28.86
N ALA A 34 -4.30 0.74 -28.60
CA ALA A 34 -3.53 1.13 -27.41
C ALA A 34 -3.22 2.66 -27.36
N SER A 35 -3.13 3.31 -28.51
CA SER A 35 -2.92 4.77 -28.59
C SER A 35 -4.14 5.61 -28.22
N ASP A 36 -5.32 5.00 -28.16
CA ASP A 36 -6.60 5.68 -27.91
C ASP A 36 -7.04 5.54 -26.43
N ILE A 37 -6.23 4.88 -25.63
CA ILE A 37 -6.50 4.68 -24.21
C ILE A 37 -5.36 5.25 -23.35
N THR A 38 -5.72 5.92 -22.27
CA THR A 38 -4.78 6.52 -21.33
C THR A 38 -5.19 6.19 -19.90
N PHE A 39 -4.22 6.07 -19.02
CA PHE A 39 -4.42 5.88 -17.59
C PHE A 39 -3.95 7.12 -16.85
N GLY A 40 -4.90 7.92 -16.36
CA GLY A 40 -4.63 9.21 -15.73
C GLY A 40 -3.80 10.17 -16.59
N GLY A 41 -3.90 10.07 -17.93
CA GLY A 41 -3.10 10.85 -18.88
C GLY A 41 -1.78 10.17 -19.29
N CYS A 42 -1.36 9.09 -18.64
CA CYS A 42 -0.16 8.32 -19.02
C CYS A 42 -0.46 7.34 -20.15
N ALA A 43 0.53 7.14 -21.03
CA ALA A 43 0.46 6.15 -22.10
C ALA A 43 0.68 4.72 -21.55
N PRO A 44 0.22 3.68 -22.27
CA PRO A 44 0.51 2.30 -21.91
C PRO A 44 2.00 2.00 -21.98
N ILE A 45 2.46 1.08 -21.11
CA ILE A 45 3.86 0.61 -21.11
C ILE A 45 4.10 -0.51 -22.13
N GLY A 46 3.04 -1.15 -22.61
CA GLY A 46 3.13 -2.21 -23.61
C GLY A 46 1.79 -2.84 -23.93
N GLN A 47 1.82 -3.69 -24.93
CA GLN A 47 0.72 -4.54 -25.36
C GLN A 47 1.25 -5.96 -25.58
N ASP A 48 0.54 -6.95 -25.11
CA ASP A 48 0.94 -8.35 -25.29
C ASP A 48 0.46 -8.91 -26.65
N ALA A 49 0.84 -10.16 -26.94
CA ALA A 49 0.47 -10.84 -28.17
C ALA A 49 -1.05 -11.09 -28.30
N SER A 50 -1.80 -11.06 -27.19
CA SER A 50 -3.25 -11.18 -27.17
C SER A 50 -3.96 -9.86 -27.43
N GLY A 51 -3.21 -8.76 -27.49
CA GLY A 51 -3.76 -7.41 -27.63
C GLY A 51 -4.12 -6.76 -26.31
N THR A 52 -3.81 -7.36 -25.16
CA THR A 52 -4.03 -6.77 -23.84
C THR A 52 -3.08 -5.61 -23.61
N VAL A 53 -3.63 -4.45 -23.29
CA VAL A 53 -2.86 -3.22 -23.02
C VAL A 53 -2.50 -3.15 -21.56
N LYS A 54 -1.22 -2.93 -21.26
CA LYS A 54 -0.69 -2.86 -19.90
C LYS A 54 -0.30 -1.44 -19.52
N PHE A 55 -0.76 -0.99 -18.35
CA PHE A 55 -0.32 0.21 -17.68
C PHE A 55 0.35 -0.16 -16.35
N GLN A 56 1.32 0.64 -15.95
CA GLN A 56 1.91 0.59 -14.62
C GLN A 56 2.27 2.01 -14.20
N SER A 57 1.92 2.37 -12.99
CA SER A 57 2.17 3.70 -12.45
C SER A 57 2.46 3.63 -10.97
N ALA A 58 3.28 4.55 -10.46
CA ALA A 58 3.32 4.79 -9.03
C ALA A 58 1.97 5.32 -8.54
N LEU A 59 1.61 5.03 -7.29
CA LEU A 59 0.31 5.43 -6.71
C LEU A 59 0.08 6.95 -6.75
N GLN A 60 1.14 7.75 -6.74
CA GLN A 60 1.09 9.22 -6.72
C GLN A 60 1.34 9.84 -8.10
N ALA A 61 1.34 9.04 -9.16
CA ALA A 61 1.59 9.51 -10.52
C ALA A 61 0.34 9.36 -11.41
N CYS A 62 0.49 9.67 -12.69
CA CYS A 62 -0.57 9.53 -13.70
C CYS A 62 -1.90 10.16 -13.28
N GLY A 63 -1.86 11.39 -12.72
CA GLY A 63 -3.07 12.14 -12.37
C GLY A 63 -3.92 11.49 -11.27
N SER A 64 -3.32 10.65 -10.42
CA SER A 64 -4.02 10.07 -9.28
C SER A 64 -4.45 11.14 -8.29
N THR A 65 -5.55 10.90 -7.60
CA THR A 65 -6.00 11.70 -6.46
C THR A 65 -6.01 10.84 -5.22
N LEU A 66 -5.48 11.39 -4.11
CA LEU A 66 -5.49 10.76 -2.80
C LEU A 66 -6.62 11.32 -1.97
N THR A 67 -7.51 10.45 -1.51
CA THR A 67 -8.55 10.77 -0.55
C THR A 67 -8.29 10.01 0.75
N MET A 68 -8.32 10.70 1.87
CA MET A 68 -8.20 10.10 3.20
C MET A 68 -9.58 9.98 3.84
N THR A 69 -9.97 8.76 4.16
CA THR A 69 -11.15 8.49 4.99
C THR A 69 -10.70 8.23 6.44
N ALA A 70 -11.65 7.95 7.33
CA ALA A 70 -11.33 7.60 8.72
C ALA A 70 -10.45 6.34 8.79
N ASP A 71 -10.70 5.36 7.91
CA ASP A 71 -10.12 4.02 8.00
C ASP A 71 -9.19 3.66 6.83
N ALA A 72 -9.21 4.43 5.72
CA ALA A 72 -8.47 4.10 4.52
C ALA A 72 -7.84 5.31 3.84
N LEU A 73 -6.75 5.03 3.12
CA LEU A 73 -6.19 5.86 2.06
C LEU A 73 -6.72 5.32 0.73
N VAL A 74 -7.32 6.15 -0.08
CA VAL A 74 -7.89 5.76 -1.37
C VAL A 74 -7.19 6.53 -2.48
N TYR A 75 -6.45 5.82 -3.33
CA TYR A 75 -5.88 6.37 -4.55
C TYR A 75 -6.83 6.11 -5.71
N SER A 76 -7.34 7.18 -6.32
CA SER A 76 -8.28 7.11 -7.43
C SER A 76 -7.61 7.52 -8.73
N PHE A 77 -7.85 6.76 -9.78
CA PHE A 77 -7.34 6.97 -11.12
C PHE A 77 -8.50 6.92 -12.13
N ALA A 78 -8.28 7.51 -13.32
CA ALA A 78 -9.21 7.43 -14.43
C ALA A 78 -8.54 6.73 -15.63
N LEU A 79 -9.13 5.63 -16.06
CA LEU A 79 -8.79 5.02 -17.36
C LEU A 79 -9.73 5.61 -18.39
N VAL A 80 -9.19 6.27 -19.43
CA VAL A 80 -9.97 7.01 -20.42
C VAL A 80 -9.69 6.44 -21.80
N TYR A 81 -10.75 6.01 -22.48
CA TYR A 81 -10.73 5.62 -23.87
C TYR A 81 -11.32 6.74 -24.74
N THR A 82 -10.52 7.26 -25.65
CA THR A 82 -10.91 8.33 -26.60
C THR A 82 -10.68 7.83 -28.02
N PRO A 83 -11.72 7.28 -28.67
CA PRO A 83 -11.59 6.74 -30.02
C PRO A 83 -11.27 7.83 -31.04
N ARG A 84 -10.36 7.52 -31.95
CA ARG A 84 -10.00 8.42 -33.07
C ARG A 84 -10.68 7.96 -34.35
N GLY A 85 -10.88 8.91 -35.27
CA GLY A 85 -11.41 8.62 -36.59
C GLY A 85 -10.47 7.74 -37.42
N ILE A 86 -11.05 6.84 -38.22
CA ILE A 86 -10.32 5.94 -39.09
C ILE A 86 -9.77 6.71 -40.29
N ASN A 87 -8.47 6.53 -40.62
CA ASN A 87 -7.80 7.10 -41.79
C ASN A 87 -7.85 8.65 -41.88
N GLY A 88 -7.81 9.34 -40.72
CA GLY A 88 -7.80 10.81 -40.71
C GLY A 88 -9.16 11.48 -40.99
N LEU A 89 -10.21 10.69 -41.14
CA LEU A 89 -11.57 11.21 -41.25
C LEU A 89 -12.13 11.58 -39.87
N PRO A 90 -12.86 12.70 -39.73
CA PRO A 90 -13.39 13.15 -38.44
C PRO A 90 -14.58 12.33 -37.94
N ILE A 91 -14.92 11.23 -38.61
CA ILE A 91 -16.09 10.40 -38.26
C ILE A 91 -15.65 9.32 -37.26
N VAL A 92 -16.09 9.49 -36.03
CA VAL A 92 -15.93 8.49 -34.96
C VAL A 92 -17.24 7.72 -34.81
N ARG A 93 -17.21 6.40 -34.90
CA ARG A 93 -18.40 5.53 -34.78
C ARG A 93 -18.56 4.91 -33.38
N THR A 94 -17.64 5.16 -32.49
CA THR A 94 -17.62 4.57 -31.14
C THR A 94 -17.56 5.70 -30.11
N ASN A 95 -18.38 5.61 -29.08
CA ASN A 95 -18.31 6.57 -27.98
C ASN A 95 -17.07 6.28 -27.11
N GLY A 96 -16.53 7.34 -26.53
CA GLY A 96 -15.51 7.23 -25.49
C GLY A 96 -16.04 6.53 -24.24
N ALA A 97 -15.14 6.04 -23.42
CA ALA A 97 -15.45 5.44 -22.13
C ALA A 97 -14.48 5.92 -21.06
N MET A 98 -14.97 5.99 -19.82
CA MET A 98 -14.17 6.28 -18.66
C MET A 98 -14.44 5.21 -17.59
N VAL A 99 -13.38 4.66 -17.00
CA VAL A 99 -13.43 3.69 -15.91
C VAL A 99 -12.68 4.27 -14.74
N GLY A 100 -13.36 4.45 -13.60
CA GLY A 100 -12.73 4.79 -12.34
C GLY A 100 -12.04 3.56 -11.76
N ILE A 101 -10.83 3.75 -11.26
CA ILE A 101 -10.03 2.71 -10.60
C ILE A 101 -9.63 3.24 -9.24
N GLU A 102 -9.82 2.44 -8.21
CA GLU A 102 -9.50 2.82 -6.84
C GLU A 102 -8.66 1.73 -6.18
N CYS A 103 -7.59 2.18 -5.52
CA CYS A 103 -6.76 1.35 -4.65
C CYS A 103 -6.96 1.79 -3.20
N HIS A 104 -7.47 0.88 -2.37
CA HIS A 104 -7.78 1.12 -0.98
C HIS A 104 -6.73 0.52 -0.06
N TYR A 105 -6.17 1.33 0.83
CA TYR A 105 -5.17 0.92 1.82
C TYR A 105 -5.66 1.27 3.22
N LEU A 106 -5.60 0.33 4.14
CA LEU A 106 -6.01 0.58 5.53
C LEU A 106 -5.07 1.59 6.19
N ARG A 107 -5.64 2.61 6.86
CA ARG A 107 -4.87 3.62 7.59
C ARG A 107 -4.35 3.13 8.93
N LYS A 108 -5.04 2.18 9.53
CA LYS A 108 -4.71 1.65 10.84
C LYS A 108 -4.60 0.14 10.75
N GLN A 109 -3.56 -0.39 11.37
CA GLN A 109 -3.37 -1.82 11.53
C GLN A 109 -2.85 -2.12 12.90
N ASN A 110 -3.43 -3.14 13.51
CA ASN A 110 -2.96 -3.67 14.76
C ASN A 110 -1.92 -4.75 14.48
N VAL A 111 -0.73 -4.56 15.01
CA VAL A 111 0.34 -5.55 15.00
C VAL A 111 0.71 -5.87 16.43
N SER A 112 0.97 -7.14 16.72
CA SER A 112 1.52 -7.56 18.00
C SER A 112 2.95 -8.07 17.78
N SER A 113 3.88 -7.65 18.63
CA SER A 113 5.20 -8.24 18.71
C SER A 113 5.22 -9.28 19.83
N ASN A 114 5.88 -10.41 19.60
CA ASN A 114 6.34 -11.27 20.66
C ASN A 114 7.48 -10.57 21.40
N ALA A 115 7.83 -10.99 22.58
CA ALA A 115 8.74 -10.34 23.50
C ALA A 115 9.97 -9.66 22.88
N LEU A 116 10.37 -8.53 23.43
CA LEU A 116 11.70 -7.96 23.34
C LEU A 116 12.72 -8.90 23.99
N VAL A 117 13.14 -9.91 23.25
CA VAL A 117 14.43 -10.52 23.48
C VAL A 117 15.40 -9.70 22.61
N PRO A 118 16.60 -9.34 23.09
CA PRO A 118 17.57 -8.60 22.26
C PRO A 118 18.19 -9.50 21.18
N THR A 119 17.36 -10.14 20.41
CA THR A 119 17.66 -10.91 19.21
C THR A 119 16.82 -10.28 18.11
N TRP A 120 17.50 -9.55 17.27
CA TRP A 120 16.98 -8.76 16.15
C TRP A 120 16.36 -9.68 15.09
N ILE A 121 15.10 -10.01 15.25
CA ILE A 121 14.31 -10.61 14.17
C ILE A 121 13.33 -9.53 13.73
N PRO A 122 13.47 -8.97 12.52
CA PRO A 122 12.48 -8.04 12.01
C PRO A 122 11.13 -8.77 11.93
N TYR A 123 10.10 -8.18 12.54
CA TYR A 123 8.74 -8.68 12.44
C TYR A 123 8.12 -8.18 11.13
N TYR A 124 7.71 -9.09 10.27
CA TYR A 124 7.01 -8.78 9.02
C TYR A 124 5.53 -9.05 9.19
N ALA A 125 4.69 -8.04 9.03
CA ALA A 125 3.25 -8.21 8.89
C ALA A 125 2.88 -8.09 7.41
N THR A 126 2.29 -9.14 6.84
CA THR A 126 1.79 -9.11 5.47
C THR A 126 0.36 -8.58 5.46
N MET A 127 0.11 -7.51 4.72
CA MET A 127 -1.18 -6.89 4.56
C MET A 127 -1.87 -7.33 3.28
N ALA A 128 -3.21 -7.20 3.21
CA ALA A 128 -4.04 -7.63 2.10
C ALA A 128 -3.79 -6.91 0.75
N ALA A 129 -3.07 -5.79 0.76
CA ALA A 129 -2.39 -5.26 -0.42
C ALA A 129 -0.91 -5.54 -0.17
N GLU A 130 -0.25 -6.42 -0.84
CA GLU A 130 1.12 -6.95 -0.70
C GLU A 130 2.22 -5.97 -0.20
N ALA A 131 1.88 -5.11 0.76
CA ALA A 131 2.76 -4.17 1.40
C ALA A 131 3.41 -4.86 2.60
N GLN A 132 4.71 -5.11 2.51
CA GLN A 132 5.49 -5.57 3.64
C GLN A 132 5.92 -4.36 4.48
N LEU A 133 5.36 -4.22 5.67
CA LEU A 133 5.80 -3.24 6.64
C LEU A 133 6.73 -3.93 7.65
N SER A 134 7.92 -3.38 7.82
CA SER A 134 8.87 -3.83 8.85
C SER A 134 8.72 -2.97 10.09
N PHE A 135 8.38 -3.60 11.21
CA PHE A 135 8.32 -2.94 12.50
C PHE A 135 9.56 -3.31 13.32
N SER A 136 10.05 -2.37 14.10
CA SER A 136 11.10 -2.65 15.06
C SER A 136 10.75 -2.09 16.43
N LEU A 137 11.20 -2.79 17.47
CA LEU A 137 11.10 -2.38 18.87
C LEU A 137 12.50 -2.51 19.47
N ARG A 138 13.08 -1.39 19.95
CA ARG A 138 14.48 -1.32 20.38
C ARG A 138 14.61 -0.68 21.75
N LEU A 139 15.65 -1.09 22.47
CA LEU A 139 16.13 -0.38 23.65
C LEU A 139 17.17 0.65 23.20
N MET A 140 16.95 1.92 23.52
CA MET A 140 17.81 3.01 23.12
C MET A 140 18.74 3.45 24.25
N ASP A 141 19.86 4.06 23.87
CA ASP A 141 20.73 4.74 24.81
C ASP A 141 20.07 6.00 25.40
N ASP A 142 20.69 6.59 26.42
CA ASP A 142 20.16 7.79 27.09
C ASP A 142 20.09 9.02 26.16
N ALA A 143 20.86 9.02 25.07
CA ALA A 143 20.91 10.08 24.09
C ALA A 143 19.89 9.86 22.94
N TRP A 144 19.17 8.74 22.89
CA TRP A 144 18.25 8.34 21.81
C TRP A 144 18.90 8.27 20.41
N GLN A 145 20.24 8.08 20.36
CA GLN A 145 20.97 8.08 19.09
C GLN A 145 21.29 6.67 18.60
N ASN A 146 21.53 5.75 19.55
CA ASN A 146 21.93 4.40 19.22
C ASN A 146 21.13 3.41 20.05
N GLU A 147 21.07 2.22 19.51
CA GLU A 147 20.60 1.08 20.25
C GLU A 147 21.54 0.78 21.42
N ARG A 148 20.94 0.49 22.58
CA ARG A 148 21.71 0.16 23.79
C ARG A 148 22.39 -1.21 23.64
N ALA A 149 23.69 -1.23 23.76
CA ALA A 149 24.48 -2.45 23.65
C ALA A 149 24.34 -3.40 24.87
N SER A 150 23.86 -2.89 26.01
CA SER A 150 23.72 -3.66 27.27
C SER A 150 22.28 -3.75 27.68
N ASN A 151 21.85 -4.95 28.04
CA ASN A 151 20.54 -5.24 28.61
C ASN A 151 20.52 -5.22 30.16
N VAL A 152 21.61 -4.81 30.80
CA VAL A 152 21.73 -4.69 32.25
C VAL A 152 21.24 -3.34 32.71
N TYR A 153 20.32 -3.32 33.67
CA TYR A 153 19.76 -2.14 34.30
C TYR A 153 19.89 -2.22 35.82
N PHE A 154 20.02 -1.07 36.46
CA PHE A 154 19.95 -0.94 37.89
C PHE A 154 18.53 -0.51 38.31
N LEU A 155 18.13 -0.82 39.53
CA LEU A 155 16.88 -0.32 40.07
C LEU A 155 16.83 1.20 40.04
N GLY A 156 15.77 1.76 39.46
CA GLY A 156 15.62 3.20 39.26
C GLY A 156 16.16 3.74 37.93
N SER A 157 16.78 2.89 37.08
CA SER A 157 17.15 3.29 35.72
C SER A 157 15.93 3.53 34.85
N VAL A 158 16.01 4.52 33.98
CA VAL A 158 15.02 4.77 32.93
C VAL A 158 15.30 3.83 31.75
N LEU A 159 14.25 3.24 31.21
CA LEU A 159 14.27 2.41 30.02
C LEU A 159 13.73 3.22 28.82
N ASN A 160 14.60 3.50 27.86
CA ASN A 160 14.19 4.15 26.62
C ASN A 160 13.85 3.08 25.58
N ILE A 161 12.58 3.05 25.17
CA ILE A 161 12.07 2.06 24.21
C ILE A 161 11.57 2.79 22.96
N GLU A 162 12.09 2.42 21.81
CA GLU A 162 11.69 2.95 20.51
C GLU A 162 10.87 1.91 19.75
N ALA A 163 9.67 2.30 19.33
CA ALA A 163 8.89 1.55 18.34
C ALA A 163 8.94 2.30 17.01
N SER A 164 9.34 1.65 15.94
CA SER A 164 9.42 2.26 14.62
C SER A 164 8.84 1.37 13.53
N VAL A 165 8.45 2.00 12.41
CA VAL A 165 8.03 1.34 11.18
C VAL A 165 8.91 1.83 10.04
N LEU A 166 9.46 0.90 9.26
CA LEU A 166 10.15 1.24 8.03
C LEU A 166 9.12 1.45 6.93
N VAL A 167 9.17 2.63 6.36
CA VAL A 167 8.30 3.04 5.26
C VAL A 167 9.13 2.98 3.98
N GLY A 168 8.69 2.19 3.00
CA GLY A 168 9.29 2.19 1.67
C GLY A 168 8.94 3.48 0.91
N ASN A 169 8.38 3.35 -0.28
CA ASN A 169 7.98 4.49 -1.12
C ASN A 169 6.54 4.99 -0.85
N SER A 170 5.91 4.53 0.22
CA SER A 170 4.55 4.90 0.59
C SER A 170 4.48 6.24 1.33
N GLN A 171 3.26 6.70 1.62
CA GLN A 171 3.02 7.87 2.47
C GLN A 171 3.65 7.71 3.85
N PRO A 172 4.07 8.80 4.52
CA PRO A 172 4.62 8.74 5.86
C PRO A 172 3.66 8.04 6.82
N LEU A 173 4.15 7.03 7.51
CA LEU A 173 3.41 6.27 8.52
C LEU A 173 3.82 6.71 9.93
N ARG A 174 2.95 6.48 10.88
CA ARG A 174 3.22 6.69 12.29
C ARG A 174 2.84 5.46 13.10
N VAL A 175 3.72 5.05 14.01
CA VAL A 175 3.45 3.98 14.97
C VAL A 175 2.79 4.57 16.22
N PHE A 176 1.76 3.89 16.70
CA PHE A 176 1.16 4.12 18.00
C PHE A 176 1.27 2.83 18.81
N VAL A 177 1.66 2.94 20.06
CA VAL A 177 1.75 1.79 20.96
C VAL A 177 0.46 1.71 21.76
N ASP A 178 -0.36 0.71 21.50
CA ASP A 178 -1.65 0.51 22.19
C ASP A 178 -1.46 -0.04 23.60
N SER A 179 -0.61 -1.04 23.72
CA SER A 179 -0.32 -1.67 25.01
C SER A 179 1.09 -2.24 25.03
N CYS A 180 1.70 -2.24 26.20
CA CYS A 180 2.99 -2.86 26.43
C CYS A 180 3.03 -3.48 27.82
N VAL A 181 3.55 -4.70 27.91
CA VAL A 181 3.66 -5.44 29.17
C VAL A 181 5.09 -5.93 29.38
N ALA A 182 5.57 -5.90 30.61
CA ALA A 182 6.80 -6.54 31.01
C ALA A 182 6.50 -7.90 31.61
N THR A 183 7.24 -8.91 31.20
CA THR A 183 7.08 -10.31 31.65
C THR A 183 8.45 -10.92 31.95
N LEU A 184 8.47 -11.99 32.76
CA LEU A 184 9.72 -12.69 33.10
C LEU A 184 10.23 -13.59 31.97
N VAL A 185 9.36 -14.01 31.08
CA VAL A 185 9.68 -14.85 29.91
C VAL A 185 9.04 -14.23 28.67
N PRO A 186 9.55 -14.52 27.47
CA PRO A 186 9.06 -13.92 26.21
C PRO A 186 7.66 -14.42 25.80
N ASP A 187 6.69 -14.30 26.69
CA ASP A 187 5.30 -14.66 26.48
C ASP A 187 4.41 -13.59 27.14
N VAL A 188 3.56 -12.97 26.35
CA VAL A 188 2.63 -11.90 26.77
C VAL A 188 1.62 -12.40 27.81
N SER A 189 1.32 -13.70 27.83
CA SER A 189 0.38 -14.34 28.75
C SER A 189 1.04 -14.81 30.06
N SER A 190 2.36 -14.68 30.20
CA SER A 190 3.07 -15.16 31.39
C SER A 190 2.72 -14.36 32.65
N VAL A 191 2.75 -15.04 33.80
CA VAL A 191 2.51 -14.44 35.13
C VAL A 191 3.78 -14.63 35.98
N PRO A 192 4.24 -13.59 36.68
CA PRO A 192 3.68 -12.25 36.77
C PRO A 192 3.95 -11.39 35.54
N SER A 193 3.01 -10.48 35.20
CA SER A 193 3.14 -9.49 34.16
C SER A 193 2.86 -8.09 34.72
N TYR A 194 3.51 -7.07 34.15
CA TYR A 194 3.30 -5.67 34.49
C TYR A 194 3.02 -4.85 33.24
N ALA A 195 1.80 -4.35 33.14
CA ALA A 195 1.41 -3.47 32.03
C ALA A 195 1.84 -2.04 32.34
N PHE A 196 2.71 -1.46 31.50
CA PHE A 196 3.22 -0.09 31.68
C PHE A 196 2.73 0.88 30.60
N VAL A 197 2.14 0.37 29.51
CA VAL A 197 1.34 1.14 28.55
C VAL A 197 0.00 0.43 28.37
N GLN A 198 -1.10 1.17 28.48
CA GLN A 198 -2.46 0.69 28.28
C GLN A 198 -3.30 1.77 27.60
N ASN A 199 -4.20 1.37 26.69
CA ASN A 199 -5.13 2.25 26.00
C ASN A 199 -4.45 3.45 25.29
N SER A 200 -3.33 3.16 24.63
CA SER A 200 -2.53 4.13 23.85
C SER A 200 -1.79 5.19 24.69
N GLY A 201 -1.50 4.89 25.97
CA GLY A 201 -0.71 5.75 26.86
C GLY A 201 -1.52 6.62 27.78
#